data_9465ca188b1b3b2513db1b9e8c79e500
#
_entry.id   9465ca188b1b3b2513db1b9e8c79e500
#
_cell.length_a   1.000
_cell.length_b   1.000
_cell.length_c   1.000
_cell.angle_alpha   90.00
_cell.angle_beta   90.00
_cell.angle_gamma   90.00
#
_symmetry.space_group_name_H-M   'P 1'
#
loop_
_entity.id
_entity.type
_entity.pdbx_description
1 polymer ?
#
loop_
_entity_poly.entity_id
_entity_poly.type
_entity_poly.pdbx_seq_one_letter_code
_entity_poly.pdbx_strand_id
1 'polypeptide(L)'
;MADHSLLSVRELAVEFRADTGTVRALDSVSLDLRPGRVLGVVGESGCGKSVTARAILRILDRNGAIVAGKILLDPGTPTETDLTALNPESQAMRGVRGARVGLIFQEPMSALSMQYTVGNQLIEAIRAHNDPGKTVARQRAIELLRDAGIPRPETRVDAYPFQLSGGLRQRVGIALALAGDPDILIADEPTTALDVTTQAQILTLLRRLQQDKHIALMLITHDMGVIAQMADDVAVMYLGRVVEYAPVQEVFHAPRHPYTRALLRSVPDLRATPRQRLATIGGAVPQPNARPSGCPFHPRCPEVIPGRCDVSPPAPVPPGEAGASCFRLEDAA
;
A
#
# COMPACT_ATOMS: atom_id res chain seq x y z
N MET A 1 22.91 7.22 -11.52
CA MET A 1 21.59 7.49 -12.15
C MET A 1 20.78 8.22 -11.11
N ALA A 2 20.19 9.37 -11.44
CA ALA A 2 19.44 10.18 -10.48
C ALA A 2 18.33 9.33 -9.86
N ASP A 3 18.16 9.48 -8.55
CA ASP A 3 17.19 8.76 -7.70
C ASP A 3 15.77 9.33 -7.97
N HIS A 4 15.28 9.08 -9.19
CA HIS A 4 14.03 9.64 -9.71
C HIS A 4 12.85 8.78 -9.26
N SER A 5 11.86 9.39 -8.62
CA SER A 5 10.63 8.71 -8.22
C SER A 5 9.67 8.56 -9.41
N LEU A 6 9.00 7.41 -9.55
CA LEU A 6 7.91 7.22 -10.51
C LEU A 6 6.60 7.85 -10.03
N LEU A 7 6.40 7.85 -8.71
CA LEU A 7 5.23 8.46 -8.10
C LEU A 7 5.62 9.12 -6.79
N SER A 8 5.10 10.32 -6.58
CA SER A 8 5.39 11.14 -5.41
C SER A 8 4.09 11.65 -4.80
N VAL A 9 3.86 11.34 -3.55
CA VAL A 9 2.76 11.87 -2.75
C VAL A 9 3.32 12.97 -1.86
N ARG A 10 2.68 14.12 -1.86
CA ARG A 10 3.11 15.31 -1.11
C ARG A 10 1.97 15.85 -0.26
N GLU A 11 2.14 15.83 1.05
CA GLU A 11 1.23 16.41 2.06
C GLU A 11 -0.23 16.03 1.85
N LEU A 12 -0.48 14.80 1.42
CA LEU A 12 -1.81 14.33 1.04
C LEU A 12 -2.73 14.29 2.26
N ALA A 13 -3.88 14.98 2.15
CA ALA A 13 -4.94 14.93 3.13
C ALA A 13 -6.25 14.44 2.50
N VAL A 14 -6.89 13.48 3.17
CA VAL A 14 -8.16 12.89 2.73
C VAL A 14 -9.16 12.92 3.87
N GLU A 15 -10.37 13.38 3.56
CA GLU A 15 -11.49 13.43 4.50
C GLU A 15 -12.68 12.64 3.98
N PHE A 16 -13.40 12.02 4.91
CA PHE A 16 -14.67 11.33 4.65
C PHE A 16 -15.80 12.04 5.42
N ARG A 17 -16.92 12.26 4.75
CA ARG A 17 -18.14 12.74 5.39
C ARG A 17 -18.87 11.53 5.99
N ALA A 18 -19.13 11.58 7.29
CA ALA A 18 -19.93 10.60 8.03
C ALA A 18 -21.07 11.29 8.74
N ASP A 19 -22.08 10.55 9.18
CA ASP A 19 -23.23 11.10 9.91
C ASP A 19 -22.81 11.81 11.19
N THR A 20 -21.70 11.40 11.79
CA THR A 20 -21.10 11.96 13.02
C THR A 20 -20.16 13.15 12.77
N GLY A 21 -20.02 13.60 11.50
CA GLY A 21 -19.11 14.68 11.12
C GLY A 21 -18.04 14.26 10.11
N THR A 22 -17.01 15.09 9.95
CA THR A 22 -15.92 14.83 9.02
C THR A 22 -14.82 14.04 9.72
N VAL A 23 -14.37 12.95 9.08
CA VAL A 23 -13.27 12.11 9.53
C VAL A 23 -12.06 12.34 8.64
N ARG A 24 -10.97 12.84 9.19
CA ARG A 24 -9.70 12.99 8.48
C ARG A 24 -8.93 11.67 8.51
N ALA A 25 -8.97 10.94 7.40
CA ALA A 25 -8.33 9.63 7.26
C ALA A 25 -6.84 9.74 6.92
N LEU A 26 -6.45 10.73 6.10
CA LEU A 26 -5.05 11.07 5.84
C LEU A 26 -4.80 12.53 6.22
N ASP A 27 -3.64 12.80 6.80
CA ASP A 27 -3.25 14.09 7.31
C ASP A 27 -1.77 14.35 7.01
N SER A 28 -1.51 15.05 5.90
CA SER A 28 -0.17 15.38 5.42
C SER A 28 0.73 14.16 5.16
N VAL A 29 0.20 13.13 4.47
CA VAL A 29 0.98 11.96 4.07
C VAL A 29 1.88 12.32 2.90
N SER A 30 3.20 12.06 3.06
CA SER A 30 4.19 12.19 1.99
C SER A 30 4.97 10.89 1.85
N LEU A 31 5.13 10.41 0.60
CA LEU A 31 5.89 9.20 0.28
C LEU A 31 6.33 9.20 -1.20
N ASP A 32 7.37 8.44 -1.50
CA ASP A 32 7.92 8.27 -2.84
C ASP A 32 7.99 6.80 -3.23
N LEU A 33 7.60 6.49 -4.48
CA LEU A 33 7.79 5.19 -5.10
C LEU A 33 8.88 5.29 -6.16
N ARG A 34 9.93 4.48 -6.00
CA ARG A 34 11.11 4.49 -6.87
C ARG A 34 11.12 3.26 -7.77
N PRO A 35 11.62 3.37 -9.03
CA PRO A 35 11.70 2.24 -9.95
C PRO A 35 12.44 1.05 -9.33
N GLY A 36 11.90 -0.15 -9.51
CA GLY A 36 12.54 -1.38 -9.07
C GLY A 36 12.73 -1.52 -7.56
N ARG A 37 12.09 -0.67 -6.73
CA ARG A 37 12.14 -0.75 -5.25
C ARG A 37 10.78 -1.10 -4.66
N VAL A 38 10.85 -1.66 -3.46
CA VAL A 38 9.66 -2.00 -2.66
C VAL A 38 9.55 -1.04 -1.48
N LEU A 39 8.49 -0.22 -1.50
CA LEU A 39 8.10 0.58 -0.34
C LEU A 39 7.10 -0.22 0.50
N GLY A 40 7.50 -0.62 1.70
CA GLY A 40 6.60 -1.18 2.69
C GLY A 40 5.82 -0.09 3.42
N VAL A 41 4.50 -0.19 3.46
CA VAL A 41 3.64 0.71 4.24
C VAL A 41 2.98 -0.09 5.35
N VAL A 42 3.31 0.24 6.60
CA VAL A 42 2.89 -0.56 7.76
C VAL A 42 2.27 0.31 8.84
N GLY A 43 1.42 -0.28 9.67
CA GLY A 43 0.77 0.36 10.82
C GLY A 43 -0.49 -0.39 11.24
N GLU A 44 -1.07 -0.02 12.39
CA GLU A 44 -2.30 -0.64 12.90
C GLU A 44 -3.47 -0.50 11.91
N SER A 45 -4.49 -1.35 12.06
CA SER A 45 -5.71 -1.26 11.24
C SER A 45 -6.37 0.11 11.40
N GLY A 46 -6.89 0.67 10.31
CA GLY A 46 -7.53 2.00 10.30
C GLY A 46 -6.57 3.19 10.29
N CYS A 47 -5.24 2.99 10.20
CA CYS A 47 -4.28 4.11 10.17
C CYS A 47 -4.17 4.83 8.81
N GLY A 48 -4.95 4.46 7.77
CA GLY A 48 -5.01 5.16 6.49
C GLY A 48 -4.27 4.50 5.32
N LYS A 49 -3.66 3.33 5.48
CA LYS A 49 -2.87 2.64 4.43
C LYS A 49 -3.66 2.42 3.13
N SER A 50 -4.79 1.73 3.20
CA SER A 50 -5.65 1.46 2.03
C SER A 50 -6.28 2.74 1.46
N VAL A 51 -6.53 3.74 2.30
CA VAL A 51 -7.00 5.06 1.85
C VAL A 51 -5.93 5.74 0.99
N THR A 52 -4.64 5.61 1.33
CA THR A 52 -3.54 6.13 0.51
C THR A 52 -3.53 5.48 -0.87
N ALA A 53 -3.66 4.14 -0.95
CA ALA A 53 -3.74 3.40 -2.22
C ALA A 53 -4.92 3.86 -3.08
N ARG A 54 -6.11 3.96 -2.47
CA ARG A 54 -7.33 4.41 -3.16
C ARG A 54 -7.25 5.88 -3.61
N ALA A 55 -6.62 6.75 -2.83
CA ALA A 55 -6.41 8.15 -3.18
C ALA A 55 -5.48 8.30 -4.39
N ILE A 56 -4.38 7.52 -4.46
CA ILE A 56 -3.46 7.50 -5.61
C ILE A 56 -4.22 7.17 -6.90
N LEU A 57 -5.11 6.17 -6.85
CA LEU A 57 -5.90 5.76 -8.00
C LEU A 57 -7.19 6.56 -8.19
N ARG A 58 -7.46 7.57 -7.33
CA ARG A 58 -8.69 8.39 -7.40
C ARG A 58 -9.97 7.53 -7.37
N ILE A 59 -9.97 6.46 -6.55
CA ILE A 59 -11.10 5.54 -6.34
C ILE A 59 -11.60 5.57 -4.89
N LEU A 60 -11.55 6.75 -4.28
CA LEU A 60 -12.16 6.95 -2.96
C LEU A 60 -13.67 6.73 -3.03
N ASP A 61 -14.25 6.29 -1.93
CA ASP A 61 -15.70 6.18 -1.80
C ASP A 61 -16.37 7.55 -2.00
N ARG A 62 -17.64 7.56 -2.38
CA ARG A 62 -18.37 8.81 -2.77
C ARG A 62 -18.38 9.91 -1.68
N ASN A 63 -18.28 9.52 -0.41
CA ASN A 63 -18.21 10.44 0.72
C ASN A 63 -16.79 10.88 1.06
N GLY A 64 -15.75 10.37 0.33
CA GLY A 64 -14.34 10.71 0.52
C GLY A 64 -13.85 11.76 -0.48
N ALA A 65 -13.00 12.67 -0.03
CA ALA A 65 -12.39 13.70 -0.86
C ALA A 65 -10.93 13.94 -0.49
N ILE A 66 -10.08 14.18 -1.51
CA ILE A 66 -8.74 14.75 -1.31
C ILE A 66 -8.98 16.25 -1.04
N VAL A 67 -8.56 16.73 0.13
CA VAL A 67 -8.77 18.11 0.57
C VAL A 67 -7.50 18.95 0.51
N ALA A 68 -6.33 18.31 0.48
CA ALA A 68 -5.03 18.97 0.31
C ALA A 68 -3.97 18.00 -0.22
N GLY A 69 -2.85 18.56 -0.67
CA GLY A 69 -1.70 17.81 -1.16
C GLY A 69 -1.78 17.49 -2.64
N LYS A 70 -0.75 16.79 -3.13
CA LYS A 70 -0.60 16.40 -4.53
C LYS A 70 -0.17 14.94 -4.66
N ILE A 71 -0.51 14.35 -5.80
CA ILE A 71 -0.05 13.03 -6.21
C ILE A 71 0.56 13.20 -7.60
N LEU A 72 1.88 13.18 -7.68
CA LEU A 72 2.63 13.45 -8.90
C LEU A 72 3.11 12.12 -9.50
N LEU A 73 2.70 11.85 -10.72
CA LEU A 73 3.24 10.77 -11.55
C LEU A 73 4.39 11.35 -12.38
N ASP A 74 5.51 10.63 -12.46
CA ASP A 74 6.75 11.04 -13.13
C ASP A 74 7.28 12.43 -12.66
N PRO A 75 7.38 12.69 -11.34
CA PRO A 75 7.73 14.01 -10.81
C PRO A 75 9.07 14.50 -11.33
N GLY A 76 9.15 15.81 -11.67
CA GLY A 76 10.36 16.45 -12.17
C GLY A 76 10.72 16.13 -13.61
N THR A 77 9.84 15.43 -14.35
CA THR A 77 10.02 15.13 -15.78
C THR A 77 9.10 15.97 -16.66
N PRO A 78 9.35 16.02 -17.98
CA PRO A 78 8.43 16.67 -18.92
C PRO A 78 7.02 16.01 -18.98
N THR A 79 6.89 14.78 -18.47
CA THR A 79 5.64 14.02 -18.42
C THR A 79 4.97 14.06 -17.06
N GLU A 80 5.47 14.89 -16.12
CA GLU A 80 4.88 15.05 -14.81
C GLU A 80 3.37 15.32 -14.89
N THR A 81 2.61 14.55 -14.15
CA THR A 81 1.16 14.67 -14.10
C THR A 81 0.67 14.68 -12.66
N ASP A 82 -0.01 15.75 -12.25
CA ASP A 82 -0.70 15.81 -10.96
C ASP A 82 -2.05 15.06 -11.04
N LEU A 83 -2.09 13.86 -10.48
CA LEU A 83 -3.29 13.02 -10.47
C LEU A 83 -4.43 13.63 -9.64
N THR A 84 -4.13 14.54 -8.69
CA THR A 84 -5.16 15.21 -7.89
C THR A 84 -5.96 16.23 -8.71
N ALA A 85 -5.34 16.80 -9.74
CA ALA A 85 -5.96 17.75 -10.65
C ALA A 85 -6.85 17.08 -11.71
N LEU A 86 -6.67 15.75 -11.95
CA LEU A 86 -7.47 15.04 -12.93
C LEU A 86 -8.88 14.74 -12.42
N ASN A 87 -9.87 14.86 -13.32
CA ASN A 87 -11.19 14.32 -13.04
C ASN A 87 -11.10 12.78 -12.90
N PRO A 88 -11.59 12.18 -11.78
CA PRO A 88 -11.53 10.74 -11.57
C PRO A 88 -12.15 9.89 -12.70
N GLU A 89 -13.11 10.42 -13.43
CA GLU A 89 -13.81 9.72 -14.52
C GLU A 89 -13.23 10.02 -15.91
N SER A 90 -12.20 10.88 -15.99
CA SER A 90 -11.57 11.26 -17.26
C SER A 90 -10.85 10.09 -17.93
N GLN A 91 -10.70 10.19 -19.25
CA GLN A 91 -9.89 9.25 -20.02
C GLN A 91 -8.42 9.29 -19.58
N ALA A 92 -7.89 10.45 -19.21
CA ALA A 92 -6.54 10.58 -18.67
C ALA A 92 -6.35 9.73 -17.41
N MET A 93 -7.29 9.79 -16.44
CA MET A 93 -7.21 8.97 -15.23
C MET A 93 -7.43 7.48 -15.51
N ARG A 94 -8.26 7.12 -16.49
CA ARG A 94 -8.39 5.72 -16.97
C ARG A 94 -7.09 5.21 -17.59
N GLY A 95 -6.35 6.07 -18.29
CA GLY A 95 -5.02 5.75 -18.82
C GLY A 95 -3.95 5.54 -17.73
N VAL A 96 -4.15 6.07 -16.52
CA VAL A 96 -3.27 5.81 -15.37
C VAL A 96 -3.61 4.48 -14.70
N ARG A 97 -4.90 4.24 -14.46
CA ARG A 97 -5.37 3.01 -13.79
C ARG A 97 -5.08 1.79 -14.66
N GLY A 98 -4.32 0.85 -14.14
CA GLY A 98 -3.96 -0.40 -14.78
C GLY A 98 -2.81 -0.30 -15.78
N ALA A 99 -2.66 0.79 -16.54
CA ALA A 99 -1.56 0.96 -17.50
C ALA A 99 -0.29 1.57 -16.89
N ARG A 100 -0.43 2.43 -15.86
CA ARG A 100 0.71 2.99 -15.15
C ARG A 100 0.75 2.51 -13.70
N VAL A 101 -0.42 2.38 -13.05
CA VAL A 101 -0.56 1.97 -11.66
C VAL A 101 -1.56 0.83 -11.57
N GLY A 102 -1.07 -0.38 -11.30
CA GLY A 102 -1.87 -1.56 -10.99
C GLY A 102 -2.22 -1.64 -9.51
N LEU A 103 -3.37 -2.23 -9.18
CA LEU A 103 -3.80 -2.45 -7.79
C LEU A 103 -4.18 -3.91 -7.56
N ILE A 104 -3.57 -4.51 -6.56
CA ILE A 104 -3.99 -5.77 -5.97
C ILE A 104 -4.83 -5.44 -4.74
N PHE A 105 -6.10 -5.81 -4.77
CA PHE A 105 -7.05 -5.56 -3.68
C PHE A 105 -6.83 -6.51 -2.50
N GLN A 106 -7.17 -6.04 -1.31
CA GLN A 106 -7.10 -6.80 -0.06
C GLN A 106 -7.91 -8.11 -0.12
N GLU A 107 -9.09 -8.07 -0.74
CA GLU A 107 -9.92 -9.24 -0.94
C GLU A 107 -10.01 -9.58 -2.43
N PRO A 108 -9.50 -10.76 -2.88
CA PRO A 108 -9.58 -11.17 -4.29
C PRO A 108 -11.01 -11.23 -4.82
N MET A 109 -11.97 -11.50 -3.91
CA MET A 109 -13.40 -11.58 -4.24
C MET A 109 -14.02 -10.25 -4.62
N SER A 110 -13.47 -9.13 -4.14
CA SER A 110 -13.93 -7.78 -4.49
C SER A 110 -13.48 -7.36 -5.90
N ALA A 111 -12.42 -7.98 -6.42
CA ALA A 111 -11.87 -7.69 -7.73
C ALA A 111 -12.43 -8.60 -8.84
N LEU A 112 -13.01 -9.76 -8.51
CA LEU A 112 -13.43 -10.79 -9.46
C LEU A 112 -14.94 -10.91 -9.54
N SER A 113 -15.50 -10.78 -10.74
CA SER A 113 -16.90 -11.13 -10.99
C SER A 113 -17.08 -12.65 -11.08
N MET A 114 -18.01 -13.19 -10.29
CA MET A 114 -18.32 -14.63 -10.30
C MET A 114 -19.08 -15.08 -11.56
N GLN A 115 -19.63 -14.14 -12.33
CA GLN A 115 -20.47 -14.42 -13.49
C GLN A 115 -19.69 -14.59 -14.80
N TYR A 116 -18.41 -14.16 -14.81
CA TYR A 116 -17.56 -14.22 -15.98
C TYR A 116 -16.35 -15.12 -15.74
N THR A 117 -15.87 -15.76 -16.80
CA THR A 117 -14.65 -16.57 -16.72
C THR A 117 -13.44 -15.68 -16.43
N VAL A 118 -12.39 -16.27 -15.85
CA VAL A 118 -11.11 -15.59 -15.60
C VAL A 118 -10.56 -14.96 -16.88
N GLY A 119 -10.63 -15.70 -18.00
CA GLY A 119 -10.15 -15.20 -19.30
C GLY A 119 -10.95 -14.01 -19.80
N ASN A 120 -12.28 -14.01 -19.66
CA ASN A 120 -13.09 -12.86 -20.07
C ASN A 120 -12.70 -11.60 -19.33
N GLN A 121 -12.48 -11.69 -18.02
CA GLN A 121 -12.10 -10.54 -17.19
C GLN A 121 -10.68 -10.04 -17.52
N LEU A 122 -9.73 -10.95 -17.75
CA LEU A 122 -8.37 -10.59 -18.19
C LEU A 122 -8.38 -9.96 -19.60
N ILE A 123 -9.12 -10.54 -20.54
CA ILE A 123 -9.25 -9.99 -21.90
C ILE A 123 -9.84 -8.58 -21.87
N GLU A 124 -10.85 -8.36 -21.04
CA GLU A 124 -11.45 -7.03 -20.86
C GLU A 124 -10.43 -6.04 -20.32
N ALA A 125 -9.69 -6.40 -19.25
CA ALA A 125 -8.64 -5.56 -18.68
C ALA A 125 -7.52 -5.23 -19.69
N ILE A 126 -7.06 -6.21 -20.47
CA ILE A 126 -6.04 -6.00 -21.51
C ILE A 126 -6.56 -5.04 -22.58
N ARG A 127 -7.80 -5.24 -23.03
CA ARG A 127 -8.41 -4.43 -24.10
C ARG A 127 -8.82 -3.03 -23.67
N ALA A 128 -8.95 -2.79 -22.38
CA ALA A 128 -9.23 -1.46 -21.83
C ALA A 128 -8.09 -0.45 -22.10
N HIS A 129 -6.86 -0.93 -22.28
CA HIS A 129 -5.67 -0.09 -22.50
C HIS A 129 -5.13 -0.19 -23.91
N ASN A 130 -5.10 -1.41 -24.46
CA ASN A 130 -4.62 -1.71 -25.81
C ASN A 130 -5.57 -2.73 -26.42
N ASP A 131 -6.22 -2.44 -27.54
CA ASP A 131 -7.13 -3.39 -28.18
C ASP A 131 -6.42 -4.25 -29.25
N PRO A 132 -5.69 -5.29 -28.83
CA PRO A 132 -4.94 -6.15 -29.76
C PRO A 132 -5.83 -7.15 -30.51
N GLY A 133 -7.14 -7.06 -30.37
CA GLY A 133 -8.08 -8.07 -30.85
C GLY A 133 -8.20 -9.29 -29.92
N LYS A 134 -9.33 -10.01 -30.02
CA LYS A 134 -9.71 -11.06 -29.04
C LYS A 134 -8.71 -12.22 -28.94
N THR A 135 -8.17 -12.68 -30.06
CA THR A 135 -7.25 -13.83 -30.09
C THR A 135 -5.93 -13.50 -29.39
N VAL A 136 -5.36 -12.33 -29.68
CA VAL A 136 -4.11 -11.88 -29.09
C VAL A 136 -4.32 -11.58 -27.60
N ALA A 137 -5.44 -10.93 -27.23
CA ALA A 137 -5.78 -10.68 -25.86
C ALA A 137 -5.95 -11.99 -25.05
N ARG A 138 -6.54 -13.04 -25.64
CA ARG A 138 -6.65 -14.36 -24.98
C ARG A 138 -5.27 -14.99 -24.77
N GLN A 139 -4.38 -14.92 -25.75
CA GLN A 139 -3.01 -15.43 -25.60
C GLN A 139 -2.28 -14.70 -24.50
N ARG A 140 -2.40 -13.37 -24.45
CA ARG A 140 -1.81 -12.55 -23.38
C ARG A 140 -2.40 -12.88 -22.02
N ALA A 141 -3.71 -13.13 -21.92
CA ALA A 141 -4.36 -13.57 -20.68
C ALA A 141 -3.76 -14.89 -20.17
N ILE A 142 -3.50 -15.86 -21.05
CA ILE A 142 -2.85 -17.13 -20.70
C ILE A 142 -1.42 -16.89 -20.19
N GLU A 143 -0.67 -15.99 -20.83
CA GLU A 143 0.69 -15.62 -20.37
C GLU A 143 0.67 -14.98 -18.98
N LEU A 144 -0.24 -14.03 -18.74
CA LEU A 144 -0.40 -13.41 -17.42
C LEU A 144 -0.75 -14.43 -16.32
N LEU A 145 -1.61 -15.41 -16.63
CA LEU A 145 -1.92 -16.49 -15.70
C LEU A 145 -0.69 -17.37 -15.43
N ARG A 146 0.14 -17.61 -16.45
CA ARG A 146 1.40 -18.37 -16.32
C ARG A 146 2.39 -17.58 -15.45
N ASP A 147 2.56 -16.29 -15.71
CA ASP A 147 3.43 -15.39 -14.94
C ASP A 147 2.98 -15.32 -13.46
N ALA A 148 1.67 -15.31 -13.21
CA ALA A 148 1.10 -15.40 -11.87
C ALA A 148 1.21 -16.80 -11.23
N GLY A 149 1.80 -17.77 -11.94
CA GLY A 149 2.02 -19.13 -11.41
C GLY A 149 0.75 -19.97 -11.30
N ILE A 150 -0.23 -19.75 -12.17
CA ILE A 150 -1.45 -20.57 -12.22
C ILE A 150 -1.14 -21.84 -13.02
N PRO A 151 -1.37 -23.05 -12.46
CA PRO A 151 -1.13 -24.31 -13.16
C PRO A 151 -2.15 -24.51 -14.30
N ARG A 152 -1.66 -25.01 -15.43
CA ARG A 152 -2.47 -25.26 -16.66
C ARG A 152 -3.27 -24.01 -17.08
N PRO A 153 -2.61 -22.86 -17.34
CA PRO A 153 -3.28 -21.59 -17.61
C PRO A 153 -4.19 -21.66 -18.84
N GLU A 154 -3.87 -22.52 -19.84
CA GLU A 154 -4.66 -22.75 -21.05
C GLU A 154 -6.07 -23.26 -20.77
N THR A 155 -6.24 -24.03 -19.71
CA THR A 155 -7.54 -24.53 -19.26
C THR A 155 -8.16 -23.64 -18.20
N ARG A 156 -7.35 -23.04 -17.32
CA ARG A 156 -7.84 -22.17 -16.26
C ARG A 156 -8.36 -20.82 -16.72
N VAL A 157 -7.96 -20.39 -17.91
CA VAL A 157 -8.50 -19.16 -18.52
C VAL A 157 -10.02 -19.26 -18.75
N ASP A 158 -10.56 -20.45 -18.97
CA ASP A 158 -12.00 -20.68 -19.17
C ASP A 158 -12.74 -21.04 -17.85
N ALA A 159 -12.03 -21.13 -16.73
CA ALA A 159 -12.63 -21.38 -15.42
C ALA A 159 -13.33 -20.13 -14.86
N TYR A 160 -14.36 -20.34 -14.05
CA TYR A 160 -15.00 -19.29 -13.27
C TYR A 160 -14.25 -19.11 -11.93
N PRO A 161 -14.27 -17.90 -11.33
CA PRO A 161 -13.58 -17.65 -10.07
C PRO A 161 -14.01 -18.59 -8.92
N PHE A 162 -15.28 -18.98 -8.85
CA PHE A 162 -15.76 -19.90 -7.82
C PHE A 162 -15.18 -21.33 -7.92
N GLN A 163 -14.62 -21.71 -9.07
CA GLN A 163 -13.96 -23.00 -9.29
C GLN A 163 -12.49 -23.00 -8.83
N LEU A 164 -11.99 -21.86 -8.36
CA LEU A 164 -10.60 -21.68 -7.93
C LEU A 164 -10.50 -21.61 -6.41
N SER A 165 -9.40 -22.11 -5.85
CA SER A 165 -9.06 -21.90 -4.43
C SER A 165 -8.75 -20.42 -4.14
N GLY A 166 -8.75 -20.02 -2.85
CA GLY A 166 -8.42 -18.65 -2.43
C GLY A 166 -7.07 -18.17 -2.97
N GLY A 167 -6.02 -18.98 -2.85
CA GLY A 167 -4.70 -18.64 -3.37
C GLY A 167 -4.65 -18.54 -4.90
N LEU A 168 -5.43 -19.34 -5.63
CA LEU A 168 -5.54 -19.20 -7.09
C LEU A 168 -6.31 -17.94 -7.48
N ARG A 169 -7.36 -17.56 -6.75
CA ARG A 169 -8.07 -16.28 -6.97
C ARG A 169 -7.16 -15.10 -6.73
N GLN A 170 -6.31 -15.15 -5.68
CA GLN A 170 -5.30 -14.11 -5.42
C GLN A 170 -4.32 -13.99 -6.60
N ARG A 171 -3.84 -15.11 -7.16
CA ARG A 171 -2.98 -15.12 -8.34
C ARG A 171 -3.68 -14.55 -9.58
N VAL A 172 -4.97 -14.80 -9.76
CA VAL A 172 -5.77 -14.15 -10.83
C VAL A 172 -5.87 -12.64 -10.59
N GLY A 173 -6.10 -12.20 -9.35
CA GLY A 173 -6.07 -10.77 -8.99
C GLY A 173 -4.73 -10.10 -9.31
N ILE A 174 -3.61 -10.79 -9.05
CA ILE A 174 -2.28 -10.32 -9.45
C ILE A 174 -2.17 -10.24 -10.99
N ALA A 175 -2.63 -11.25 -11.72
CA ALA A 175 -2.63 -11.24 -13.18
C ALA A 175 -3.46 -10.08 -13.75
N LEU A 176 -4.62 -9.77 -13.15
CA LEU A 176 -5.45 -8.61 -13.51
C LEU A 176 -4.73 -7.28 -13.25
N ALA A 177 -4.08 -7.14 -12.12
CA ALA A 177 -3.33 -5.92 -11.79
C ALA A 177 -2.15 -5.67 -12.75
N LEU A 178 -1.65 -6.73 -13.40
CA LEU A 178 -0.55 -6.68 -14.37
C LEU A 178 -1.04 -6.61 -15.84
N ALA A 179 -2.35 -6.61 -16.09
CA ALA A 179 -2.91 -6.72 -17.44
C ALA A 179 -2.53 -5.57 -18.38
N GLY A 180 -2.28 -4.38 -17.82
CA GLY A 180 -1.85 -3.19 -18.55
C GLY A 180 -0.34 -2.97 -18.58
N ASP A 181 0.48 -3.92 -18.09
CA ASP A 181 1.93 -3.81 -17.92
C ASP A 181 2.36 -2.53 -17.13
N PRO A 182 1.86 -2.35 -15.88
CA PRO A 182 2.09 -1.12 -15.11
C PRO A 182 3.53 -0.98 -14.64
N ASP A 183 4.00 0.28 -14.50
CA ASP A 183 5.30 0.63 -13.92
C ASP A 183 5.27 0.59 -12.38
N ILE A 184 4.07 0.77 -11.80
CA ILE A 184 3.83 0.82 -10.37
C ILE A 184 2.78 -0.22 -10.01
N LEU A 185 3.04 -1.02 -8.98
CA LEU A 185 2.08 -1.97 -8.43
C LEU A 185 1.82 -1.64 -6.97
N ILE A 186 0.57 -1.42 -6.62
CA ILE A 186 0.13 -1.26 -5.24
C ILE A 186 -0.50 -2.59 -4.80
N ALA A 187 0.02 -3.20 -3.75
CA ALA A 187 -0.50 -4.43 -3.17
C ALA A 187 -1.06 -4.12 -1.78
N ASP A 188 -2.39 -4.03 -1.69
CA ASP A 188 -3.09 -3.72 -0.44
C ASP A 188 -3.42 -5.02 0.28
N GLU A 189 -2.66 -5.33 1.32
CA GLU A 189 -2.75 -6.56 2.14
C GLU A 189 -2.88 -7.85 1.30
N PRO A 190 -1.96 -8.13 0.35
CA PRO A 190 -2.13 -9.16 -0.67
C PRO A 190 -2.13 -10.59 -0.13
N THR A 191 -1.84 -10.78 1.15
CA THR A 191 -1.74 -12.11 1.80
C THR A 191 -2.74 -12.30 2.94
N THR A 192 -3.61 -11.32 3.20
CA THR A 192 -4.64 -11.41 4.24
C THR A 192 -5.59 -12.59 3.96
N ALA A 193 -5.95 -13.32 5.01
CA ALA A 193 -6.80 -14.52 4.98
C ALA A 193 -6.24 -15.72 4.17
N LEU A 194 -4.94 -15.75 3.89
CA LEU A 194 -4.26 -16.91 3.30
C LEU A 194 -3.52 -17.71 4.38
N ASP A 195 -3.38 -19.02 4.15
CA ASP A 195 -2.50 -19.84 4.99
C ASP A 195 -1.01 -19.48 4.78
N VAL A 196 -0.16 -19.82 5.75
CA VAL A 196 1.26 -19.43 5.77
C VAL A 196 2.01 -19.88 4.51
N THR A 197 1.71 -21.07 4.00
CA THR A 197 2.36 -21.60 2.79
C THR A 197 1.97 -20.81 1.55
N THR A 198 0.68 -20.55 1.38
CA THR A 198 0.16 -19.74 0.28
C THR A 198 0.66 -18.30 0.37
N GLN A 199 0.70 -17.71 1.58
CA GLN A 199 1.29 -16.39 1.82
C GLN A 199 2.73 -16.32 1.31
N ALA A 200 3.60 -17.26 1.72
CA ALA A 200 5.00 -17.30 1.29
C ALA A 200 5.12 -17.41 -0.24
N GLN A 201 4.26 -18.20 -0.88
CA GLN A 201 4.24 -18.32 -2.34
C GLN A 201 3.82 -17.04 -3.05
N ILE A 202 2.83 -16.29 -2.52
CA ILE A 202 2.39 -15.01 -3.09
C ILE A 202 3.49 -13.95 -2.93
N LEU A 203 4.16 -13.87 -1.78
CA LEU A 203 5.27 -12.95 -1.57
C LEU A 203 6.44 -13.23 -2.50
N THR A 204 6.81 -14.50 -2.66
CA THR A 204 7.85 -14.93 -3.61
C THR A 204 7.47 -14.56 -5.05
N LEU A 205 6.21 -14.74 -5.43
CA LEU A 205 5.70 -14.34 -6.74
C LEU A 205 5.81 -12.82 -6.96
N LEU A 206 5.35 -12.02 -5.99
CA LEU A 206 5.42 -10.55 -6.07
C LEU A 206 6.88 -10.07 -6.16
N ARG A 207 7.80 -10.66 -5.39
CA ARG A 207 9.23 -10.32 -5.44
C ARG A 207 9.82 -10.62 -6.82
N ARG A 208 9.54 -11.81 -7.37
CA ARG A 208 9.97 -12.19 -8.72
C ARG A 208 9.45 -11.21 -9.76
N LEU A 209 8.15 -10.93 -9.78
CA LEU A 209 7.53 -10.01 -10.74
C LEU A 209 8.10 -8.60 -10.63
N GLN A 210 8.35 -8.13 -9.42
CA GLN A 210 8.96 -6.83 -9.16
C GLN A 210 10.38 -6.75 -9.73
N GLN A 211 11.20 -7.82 -9.54
CA GLN A 211 12.55 -7.88 -10.06
C GLN A 211 12.60 -8.03 -11.58
N ASP A 212 11.83 -8.99 -12.13
CA ASP A 212 11.84 -9.31 -13.57
C ASP A 212 11.36 -8.14 -14.43
N LYS A 213 10.39 -7.36 -13.93
CA LYS A 213 9.76 -6.26 -14.66
C LYS A 213 10.22 -4.86 -14.17
N HIS A 214 11.14 -4.77 -13.19
CA HIS A 214 11.58 -3.50 -12.57
C HIS A 214 10.43 -2.60 -12.06
N ILE A 215 9.33 -3.21 -11.61
CA ILE A 215 8.16 -2.50 -11.11
C ILE A 215 8.49 -1.83 -9.78
N ALA A 216 8.01 -0.59 -9.56
CA ALA A 216 7.95 0.00 -8.23
C ALA A 216 6.79 -0.64 -7.46
N LEU A 217 7.06 -1.29 -6.32
CA LEU A 217 6.04 -1.98 -5.53
C LEU A 217 5.73 -1.21 -4.24
N MET A 218 4.49 -0.79 -4.04
CA MET A 218 3.98 -0.35 -2.75
C MET A 218 3.29 -1.52 -2.06
N LEU A 219 3.89 -2.05 -1.01
CA LEU A 219 3.37 -3.18 -0.26
C LEU A 219 2.76 -2.72 1.05
N ILE A 220 1.45 -2.76 1.13
CA ILE A 220 0.68 -2.42 2.32
C ILE A 220 0.41 -3.69 3.12
N THR A 221 0.77 -3.68 4.40
CA THR A 221 0.48 -4.79 5.32
C THR A 221 0.52 -4.31 6.77
N HIS A 222 -0.02 -5.10 7.69
CA HIS A 222 0.15 -4.95 9.14
C HIS A 222 1.21 -5.93 9.69
N ASP A 223 1.76 -6.80 8.84
CA ASP A 223 2.73 -7.83 9.24
C ASP A 223 4.18 -7.32 9.04
N MET A 224 4.86 -7.05 10.16
CA MET A 224 6.27 -6.63 10.17
C MET A 224 7.22 -7.69 9.61
N GLY A 225 6.87 -8.98 9.73
CA GLY A 225 7.66 -10.08 9.16
C GLY A 225 7.65 -10.05 7.64
N VAL A 226 6.51 -9.73 7.04
CA VAL A 226 6.38 -9.51 5.60
C VAL A 226 7.19 -8.31 5.15
N ILE A 227 7.15 -7.21 5.91
CA ILE A 227 7.95 -6.00 5.63
C ILE A 227 9.45 -6.32 5.68
N ALA A 228 9.92 -7.03 6.71
CA ALA A 228 11.33 -7.42 6.85
C ALA A 228 11.84 -8.23 5.65
N GLN A 229 10.99 -9.07 5.07
CA GLN A 229 11.32 -9.94 3.94
C GLN A 229 11.27 -9.21 2.60
N MET A 230 10.35 -8.27 2.43
CA MET A 230 9.99 -7.73 1.12
C MET A 230 10.44 -6.30 0.88
N ALA A 231 10.46 -5.44 1.90
CA ALA A 231 10.66 -4.01 1.71
C ALA A 231 12.14 -3.63 1.56
N ASP A 232 12.39 -2.62 0.76
CA ASP A 232 13.67 -1.89 0.70
C ASP A 232 13.62 -0.68 1.63
N ASP A 233 12.52 0.08 1.58
CA ASP A 233 12.22 1.21 2.46
C ASP A 233 10.87 0.97 3.16
N VAL A 234 10.69 1.58 4.33
CA VAL A 234 9.46 1.41 5.14
C VAL A 234 8.91 2.76 5.55
N ALA A 235 7.63 2.97 5.28
CA ALA A 235 6.83 4.05 5.83
C ALA A 235 5.90 3.51 6.93
N VAL A 236 6.13 3.91 8.16
CA VAL A 236 5.30 3.54 9.31
C VAL A 236 4.20 4.58 9.46
N MET A 237 2.94 4.15 9.39
CA MET A 237 1.78 5.03 9.48
C MET A 237 1.04 4.88 10.81
N TYR A 238 0.63 6.02 11.37
CA TYR A 238 -0.23 6.09 12.55
C TYR A 238 -1.25 7.22 12.41
N LEU A 239 -2.54 6.91 12.58
CA LEU A 239 -3.66 7.87 12.44
C LEU A 239 -3.52 8.83 11.24
N GLY A 240 -3.31 8.27 10.04
CA GLY A 240 -3.25 9.02 8.79
C GLY A 240 -1.98 9.84 8.58
N ARG A 241 -0.92 9.63 9.35
CA ARG A 241 0.39 10.28 9.18
C ARG A 241 1.49 9.25 9.02
N VAL A 242 2.52 9.57 8.25
CA VAL A 242 3.80 8.87 8.28
C VAL A 242 4.56 9.35 9.52
N VAL A 243 4.79 8.46 10.47
CA VAL A 243 5.48 8.77 11.72
C VAL A 243 6.97 8.42 11.69
N GLU A 244 7.35 7.49 10.82
CA GLU A 244 8.75 7.14 10.56
C GLU A 244 8.90 6.64 9.12
N TYR A 245 9.97 7.04 8.44
CA TYR A 245 10.41 6.52 7.15
C TYR A 245 11.91 6.24 7.22
N ALA A 246 12.33 5.05 6.83
CA ALA A 246 13.73 4.69 6.72
C ALA A 246 13.92 3.41 5.88
N PRO A 247 15.17 3.10 5.46
CA PRO A 247 15.53 1.77 4.97
C PRO A 247 15.10 0.69 5.95
N VAL A 248 14.67 -0.46 5.45
CA VAL A 248 14.12 -1.56 6.29
C VAL A 248 15.07 -1.95 7.41
N GLN A 249 16.36 -1.99 7.17
CA GLN A 249 17.37 -2.35 8.18
C GLN A 249 17.38 -1.36 9.36
N GLU A 250 17.24 -0.05 9.07
CA GLU A 250 17.18 0.97 10.13
C GLU A 250 15.92 0.85 10.96
N VAL A 251 14.75 0.67 10.31
CA VAL A 251 13.48 0.50 11.03
C VAL A 251 13.51 -0.68 11.99
N PHE A 252 14.16 -1.79 11.61
CA PHE A 252 14.23 -2.99 12.44
C PHE A 252 15.32 -2.95 13.52
N HIS A 253 16.47 -2.34 13.25
CA HIS A 253 17.61 -2.35 14.18
C HIS A 253 17.76 -1.08 15.01
N ALA A 254 17.32 0.06 14.48
CA ALA A 254 17.44 1.36 15.13
C ALA A 254 16.16 2.21 14.96
N PRO A 255 14.97 1.67 15.35
CA PRO A 255 13.71 2.40 15.21
C PRO A 255 13.73 3.70 16.00
N ARG A 256 13.37 4.79 15.35
CA ARG A 256 13.47 6.15 15.92
C ARG A 256 12.20 6.55 16.64
N HIS A 257 11.02 6.27 16.06
CA HIS A 257 9.75 6.66 16.64
C HIS A 257 9.29 5.68 17.76
N PRO A 258 8.78 6.16 18.92
CA PRO A 258 8.29 5.30 19.99
C PRO A 258 7.20 4.31 19.56
N TYR A 259 6.34 4.68 18.60
CA TYR A 259 5.34 3.79 18.03
C TYR A 259 5.96 2.63 17.24
N THR A 260 6.98 2.90 16.41
CA THR A 260 7.70 1.87 15.66
C THR A 260 8.35 0.87 16.61
N ARG A 261 8.97 1.35 17.68
CA ARG A 261 9.54 0.50 18.75
C ARG A 261 8.47 -0.39 19.41
N ALA A 262 7.29 0.17 19.66
CA ALA A 262 6.19 -0.57 20.26
C ALA A 262 5.62 -1.62 19.28
N LEU A 263 5.50 -1.28 17.98
CA LEU A 263 5.08 -2.20 16.92
C LEU A 263 6.03 -3.40 16.80
N LEU A 264 7.34 -3.15 16.77
CA LEU A 264 8.36 -4.22 16.70
C LEU A 264 8.34 -5.14 17.92
N ARG A 265 8.10 -4.60 19.11
CA ARG A 265 7.98 -5.39 20.34
C ARG A 265 6.74 -6.29 20.37
N SER A 266 5.72 -5.98 19.56
CA SER A 266 4.51 -6.80 19.45
C SER A 266 4.66 -7.99 18.49
N VAL A 267 5.75 -8.03 17.70
CA VAL A 267 6.06 -9.15 16.82
C VAL A 267 6.52 -10.35 17.65
N PRO A 268 5.94 -11.55 17.45
CA PRO A 268 6.37 -12.75 18.15
C PRO A 268 7.84 -13.09 17.84
N ASP A 269 8.67 -13.21 18.88
CA ASP A 269 10.01 -13.76 18.73
C ASP A 269 9.96 -15.29 18.87
N LEU A 270 10.38 -16.00 17.82
CA LEU A 270 10.46 -17.47 17.84
C LEU A 270 11.45 -18.02 18.88
N ARG A 271 12.35 -17.17 19.38
CA ARG A 271 13.33 -17.50 20.44
C ARG A 271 12.83 -17.16 21.84
N ALA A 272 11.67 -16.49 21.96
CA ALA A 272 11.11 -16.13 23.25
C ALA A 272 10.69 -17.36 24.04
N THR A 273 10.72 -17.24 25.37
CA THR A 273 10.26 -18.30 26.27
C THR A 273 8.80 -18.66 26.00
N PRO A 274 8.43 -19.94 25.80
CA PRO A 274 7.06 -20.35 25.55
C PRO A 274 6.11 -19.80 26.63
N ARG A 275 4.92 -19.33 26.23
CA ARG A 275 3.87 -18.73 27.09
C ARG A 275 4.18 -17.34 27.67
N GLN A 276 5.21 -16.65 27.21
CA GLN A 276 5.40 -15.26 27.57
C GLN A 276 4.32 -14.40 26.88
N ARG A 277 3.65 -13.50 27.63
CA ARG A 277 2.72 -12.55 27.03
C ARG A 277 3.49 -11.60 26.10
N LEU A 278 3.01 -11.48 24.85
CA LEU A 278 3.56 -10.48 23.92
C LEU A 278 3.34 -9.08 24.49
N ALA A 279 4.31 -8.21 24.26
CA ALA A 279 4.16 -6.80 24.56
C ALA A 279 3.05 -6.22 23.68
N THR A 280 2.03 -5.65 24.28
CA THR A 280 0.96 -4.93 23.57
C THR A 280 1.23 -3.44 23.58
N ILE A 281 0.85 -2.74 22.53
CA ILE A 281 0.87 -1.28 22.52
C ILE A 281 -0.22 -0.80 23.48
N GLY A 282 0.15 -0.11 24.56
CA GLY A 282 -0.79 0.34 25.59
C GLY A 282 -1.87 1.27 25.04
N GLY A 283 -3.06 1.25 25.65
CA GLY A 283 -4.19 2.07 25.23
C GLY A 283 -4.88 1.61 23.95
N ALA A 284 -6.01 2.22 23.63
CA ALA A 284 -6.72 2.01 22.36
C ALA A 284 -6.27 3.01 21.28
N VAL A 285 -6.32 2.61 20.03
CA VAL A 285 -6.14 3.54 18.91
C VAL A 285 -7.27 4.57 18.98
N PRO A 286 -6.95 5.88 19.03
CA PRO A 286 -7.99 6.90 19.00
C PRO A 286 -8.87 6.78 17.77
N GLN A 287 -10.15 7.06 17.91
CA GLN A 287 -11.05 7.08 16.76
C GLN A 287 -10.67 8.25 15.83
N PRO A 288 -10.75 8.07 14.50
CA PRO A 288 -10.37 9.11 13.55
C PRO A 288 -11.18 10.43 13.69
N ASN A 289 -12.41 10.36 14.24
CA ASN A 289 -13.26 11.52 14.57
C ASN A 289 -12.93 12.16 15.93
N ALA A 290 -12.14 11.47 16.75
CA ALA A 290 -11.67 11.96 18.07
C ALA A 290 -10.13 12.03 18.10
N ARG A 291 -9.56 12.64 17.04
CA ARG A 291 -8.11 12.75 16.90
C ARG A 291 -7.51 13.58 18.02
N PRO A 292 -6.46 13.08 18.71
CA PRO A 292 -5.76 13.84 19.71
C PRO A 292 -5.13 15.12 19.13
N SER A 293 -5.06 16.20 19.91
CA SER A 293 -4.24 17.38 19.57
C SER A 293 -2.76 17.01 19.54
N GLY A 294 -1.96 17.79 18.87
CA GLY A 294 -0.51 17.59 18.82
C GLY A 294 -0.07 16.30 18.13
N CYS A 295 0.91 15.61 18.71
CA CYS A 295 1.37 14.31 18.22
C CYS A 295 0.26 13.25 18.38
N PRO A 296 -0.20 12.61 17.29
CA PRO A 296 -1.33 11.68 17.38
C PRO A 296 -1.05 10.45 18.27
N PHE A 297 0.21 10.11 18.49
CA PHE A 297 0.60 9.00 19.36
C PHE A 297 0.76 9.39 20.84
N HIS A 298 0.72 10.69 21.20
CA HIS A 298 1.01 11.13 22.58
C HIS A 298 0.21 10.43 23.68
N PRO A 299 -1.11 10.07 23.50
CA PRO A 299 -1.86 9.41 24.56
C PRO A 299 -1.40 7.99 24.89
N ARG A 300 -0.64 7.38 23.98
CA ARG A 300 -0.11 6.02 24.10
C ARG A 300 1.42 5.98 24.19
N CYS A 301 2.06 7.16 24.14
CA CYS A 301 3.52 7.27 24.08
C CYS A 301 4.13 7.16 25.49
N PRO A 302 5.00 6.18 25.76
CA PRO A 302 5.69 6.09 27.05
C PRO A 302 6.73 7.19 27.25
N GLU A 303 7.06 7.94 26.18
CA GLU A 303 8.07 8.99 26.17
C GLU A 303 7.47 10.37 25.89
N VAL A 304 6.18 10.56 26.20
CA VAL A 304 5.48 11.83 25.98
C VAL A 304 6.20 12.98 26.71
N ILE A 305 6.27 14.14 26.04
CA ILE A 305 6.74 15.40 26.64
C ILE A 305 5.48 16.24 26.89
N PRO A 306 5.00 16.32 28.17
CA PRO A 306 3.83 17.12 28.51
C PRO A 306 4.02 18.59 28.14
N GLY A 307 2.94 19.23 27.65
CA GLY A 307 2.99 20.63 27.20
C GLY A 307 3.62 20.85 25.83
N ARG A 308 4.16 19.79 25.19
CA ARG A 308 4.69 19.85 23.83
C ARG A 308 4.01 18.84 22.90
N CYS A 309 4.06 17.56 23.26
CA CYS A 309 3.47 16.50 22.44
C CYS A 309 1.93 16.57 22.36
N ASP A 310 1.27 17.11 23.35
CA ASP A 310 -0.18 17.27 23.45
C ASP A 310 -0.69 18.60 22.85
N VAL A 311 0.22 19.54 22.54
CA VAL A 311 -0.13 20.88 22.05
C VAL A 311 0.05 20.99 20.53
N SER A 312 1.20 20.62 19.99
CA SER A 312 1.51 20.73 18.56
C SER A 312 2.01 19.42 17.96
N PRO A 313 1.76 19.16 16.67
CA PRO A 313 2.35 17.99 16.01
C PRO A 313 3.85 18.24 15.77
N PRO A 314 4.71 17.19 15.87
CA PRO A 314 6.08 17.29 15.43
C PRO A 314 6.18 17.47 13.91
N ALA A 315 7.36 17.91 13.43
CA ALA A 315 7.62 18.07 12.01
C ALA A 315 7.33 16.78 11.23
N PRO A 316 6.71 16.88 10.04
CA PRO A 316 6.48 15.71 9.19
C PRO A 316 7.81 15.12 8.70
N VAL A 317 7.82 13.82 8.45
CA VAL A 317 8.98 13.16 7.84
C VAL A 317 9.09 13.58 6.37
N PRO A 318 10.24 14.11 5.93
CA PRO A 318 10.43 14.43 4.52
C PRO A 318 10.31 13.16 3.65
N PRO A 319 9.65 13.26 2.49
CA PRO A 319 9.47 12.11 1.62
C PRO A 319 10.82 11.62 1.06
N GLY A 320 11.04 10.31 1.11
CA GLY A 320 12.27 9.68 0.61
C GLY A 320 13.51 9.87 1.48
N GLU A 321 13.41 10.58 2.59
CA GLU A 321 14.50 10.79 3.54
C GLU A 321 14.26 10.02 4.85
N ALA A 322 15.30 9.38 5.38
CA ALA A 322 15.20 8.66 6.63
C ALA A 322 14.99 9.63 7.80
N GLY A 323 13.87 9.46 8.52
CA GLY A 323 13.50 10.32 9.63
C GLY A 323 12.30 9.84 10.40
N ALA A 324 11.98 10.52 11.50
CA ALA A 324 10.77 10.26 12.26
C ALA A 324 10.16 11.55 12.82
N SER A 325 8.83 11.61 12.80
CA SER A 325 8.02 12.72 13.30
C SER A 325 7.90 12.64 14.83
N CYS A 326 8.95 13.08 15.54
CA CYS A 326 9.03 12.98 17.01
C CYS A 326 9.89 14.08 17.59
N PHE A 327 9.37 14.84 18.57
CA PHE A 327 10.10 15.92 19.26
C PHE A 327 11.39 15.47 19.96
N ARG A 328 11.45 14.19 20.41
CA ARG A 328 12.68 13.64 21.00
C ARG A 328 13.87 13.63 20.04
N LEU A 329 13.62 13.68 18.75
CA LEU A 329 14.66 13.71 17.72
C LEU A 329 15.01 15.13 17.28
N GLU A 330 14.04 16.05 17.35
CA GLU A 330 14.28 17.47 17.06
C GLU A 330 15.22 18.10 18.09
N ASP A 331 15.17 17.64 19.35
CA ASP A 331 16.02 18.13 20.44
C ASP A 331 17.43 17.49 20.43
N ALA A 332 17.66 16.45 19.64
CA ALA A 332 18.92 15.70 19.57
C ALA A 332 19.77 16.06 18.33
N ALA A 333 19.23 16.87 17.41
CA ALA A 333 19.88 17.36 16.20
C ALA A 333 20.46 18.77 16.44
#